data_339501c3c71baeaf5705864140a5789c
#
_entry.id   339501c3c71baeaf5705864140a5789c
#
_cell.length_a   1.000
_cell.length_b   1.000
_cell.length_c   1.000
_cell.angle_alpha   90.00
_cell.angle_beta   90.00
_cell.angle_gamma   90.00
#
_symmetry.space_group_name_H-M   'P 1'
#
loop_
_entity.id
_entity.type
_entity.pdbx_description
1 polymer ?
#
loop_
_entity_poly.entity_id
_entity_poly.type
_entity_poly.pdbx_seq_one_letter_code
_entity_poly.pdbx_strand_id
1 'polypeptide(L)'
;MNTKKRIFNLRGIAPDYPRIPHLDKNISKMTHDDILSDNAIVYPIEGYVQEKIDGANLGVSWYKNGPIVRNRSNILKKGYSKIHTPAKEQFKSTWNWVHDNRKDIQLISEIVMSEITIYGEWMVAQHSIAYNGLPDWFIAYDIWVVEDNKFLSPAKVDELLSKTDISYIKPYKATLNSVSDVIRWAEMKSDYTNGVREGIVIKTVEGNFVKDTYKVVNKHFDRRKDFNDKLIKNKLK
;
A
#
# COMPACT_ATOMS: atom_id res chain seq x y z
N MET A 1 -23.01 -1.64 -39.04
CA MET A 1 -22.95 -1.08 -37.67
C MET A 1 -21.78 -1.73 -36.95
N ASN A 2 -20.68 -1.01 -36.84
CA ASN A 2 -19.42 -1.51 -36.23
C ASN A 2 -19.48 -1.30 -34.72
N THR A 3 -19.87 -2.32 -33.97
CA THR A 3 -19.74 -2.33 -32.52
C THR A 3 -18.26 -2.52 -32.18
N LYS A 4 -17.49 -1.45 -32.18
CA LYS A 4 -16.18 -1.40 -31.51
C LYS A 4 -16.44 -1.75 -30.05
N LYS A 5 -16.13 -2.98 -29.61
CA LYS A 5 -15.99 -3.35 -28.22
C LYS A 5 -15.02 -2.35 -27.60
N ARG A 6 -15.51 -1.40 -26.79
CA ARG A 6 -14.67 -0.59 -25.92
C ARG A 6 -13.90 -1.59 -25.05
N ILE A 7 -12.64 -1.81 -25.35
CA ILE A 7 -11.73 -2.51 -24.45
C ILE A 7 -11.66 -1.62 -23.22
N PHE A 8 -12.40 -1.99 -22.19
CA PHE A 8 -12.38 -1.32 -20.90
C PHE A 8 -10.96 -1.37 -20.37
N ASN A 9 -10.30 -0.23 -20.29
CA ASN A 9 -8.94 -0.14 -19.77
C ASN A 9 -8.98 -0.29 -18.25
N LEU A 10 -8.90 -1.52 -17.76
CA LEU A 10 -8.86 -1.83 -16.33
C LEU A 10 -7.73 -1.08 -15.60
N ARG A 11 -6.68 -0.65 -16.32
CA ARG A 11 -5.61 0.20 -15.75
C ARG A 11 -6.11 1.62 -15.46
N GLY A 12 -7.17 2.11 -16.08
CA GLY A 12 -7.80 3.37 -15.71
C GLY A 12 -8.50 3.30 -14.35
N ILE A 13 -9.07 2.12 -14.01
CA ILE A 13 -9.73 1.90 -12.72
C ILE A 13 -8.69 1.59 -11.63
N ALA A 14 -7.79 0.64 -11.91
CA ALA A 14 -6.74 0.21 -11.00
C ALA A 14 -5.36 0.47 -11.63
N PRO A 15 -4.84 1.71 -11.58
CA PRO A 15 -3.55 2.06 -12.17
C PRO A 15 -2.38 1.39 -11.44
N ASP A 16 -1.20 1.40 -12.07
CA ASP A 16 0.02 0.91 -11.44
C ASP A 16 0.32 1.73 -10.18
N TYR A 17 0.57 1.06 -9.05
CA TYR A 17 0.97 1.80 -7.86
C TYR A 17 2.35 2.43 -8.07
N PRO A 18 2.52 3.74 -7.85
CA PRO A 18 3.75 4.43 -8.17
C PRO A 18 4.93 3.92 -7.33
N ARG A 19 6.12 4.04 -7.88
CA ARG A 19 7.35 3.87 -7.10
C ARG A 19 7.51 5.08 -6.19
N ILE A 20 7.53 4.85 -4.88
CA ILE A 20 7.74 5.91 -3.90
C ILE A 20 9.23 6.20 -3.81
N PRO A 21 9.66 7.45 -4.05
CA PRO A 21 11.06 7.84 -3.90
C PRO A 21 11.47 7.85 -2.43
N HIS A 22 12.75 7.59 -2.18
CA HIS A 22 13.34 7.85 -0.88
C HIS A 22 13.46 9.35 -0.64
N LEU A 23 13.15 9.77 0.59
CA LEU A 23 13.23 11.17 0.98
C LEU A 23 14.67 11.69 0.89
N ASP A 24 15.63 10.97 1.46
CA ASP A 24 17.03 11.33 1.50
C ASP A 24 17.89 10.05 1.64
N LYS A 25 18.94 9.94 0.82
CA LYS A 25 19.89 8.82 0.81
C LYS A 25 20.72 8.70 2.09
N ASN A 26 20.92 9.80 2.80
CA ASN A 26 21.75 9.81 4.01
C ASN A 26 21.03 9.23 5.22
N ILE A 27 19.68 9.18 5.21
CA ILE A 27 18.87 8.71 6.33
C ILE A 27 18.06 7.47 6.00
N SER A 28 18.03 7.05 4.75
CA SER A 28 17.25 5.92 4.29
C SER A 28 18.14 4.81 3.73
N LYS A 29 17.86 3.54 4.10
CA LYS A 29 18.53 2.39 3.51
C LYS A 29 18.02 2.19 2.09
N MET A 30 18.89 2.34 1.11
CA MET A 30 18.57 2.23 -0.31
C MET A 30 19.29 1.06 -0.97
N THR A 31 18.73 0.57 -2.07
CA THR A 31 19.34 -0.37 -3.00
C THR A 31 19.56 0.31 -4.35
N HIS A 32 20.29 -0.31 -5.27
CA HIS A 32 20.58 0.25 -6.59
C HIS A 32 19.31 0.47 -7.46
N ASP A 33 18.23 -0.23 -7.19
CA ASP A 33 16.95 -0.10 -7.92
C ASP A 33 16.00 0.95 -7.32
N ASP A 34 16.37 1.54 -6.19
CA ASP A 34 15.54 2.54 -5.52
C ASP A 34 15.71 3.92 -6.19
N ILE A 35 14.65 4.71 -6.16
CA ILE A 35 14.68 6.10 -6.64
C ILE A 35 14.81 7.08 -5.48
N LEU A 36 15.55 8.14 -5.69
CA LEU A 36 15.66 9.25 -4.75
C LEU A 36 14.70 10.36 -5.17
N SER A 37 14.22 11.16 -4.22
CA SER A 37 13.48 12.37 -4.54
C SER A 37 14.35 13.36 -5.31
N ASP A 38 13.83 13.87 -6.43
CA ASP A 38 14.50 14.91 -7.21
C ASP A 38 14.36 16.30 -6.57
N ASN A 39 13.40 16.44 -5.64
CA ASN A 39 13.16 17.71 -4.97
C ASN A 39 14.09 17.87 -3.76
N ALA A 40 14.69 19.03 -3.64
CA ALA A 40 15.37 19.41 -2.41
C ALA A 40 14.38 19.43 -1.25
N ILE A 41 14.71 18.68 -0.19
CA ILE A 41 13.87 18.60 0.99
C ILE A 41 14.02 19.88 1.81
N VAL A 42 12.91 20.57 2.01
CA VAL A 42 12.82 21.78 2.82
C VAL A 42 12.02 21.45 4.08
N TYR A 43 12.59 21.72 5.24
CA TYR A 43 11.92 21.57 6.52
C TYR A 43 11.28 22.90 6.94
N PRO A 44 10.15 22.87 7.67
CA PRO A 44 9.42 21.69 8.11
C PRO A 44 8.65 21.00 6.99
N ILE A 45 8.48 19.66 7.09
CA ILE A 45 7.56 18.90 6.25
C ILE A 45 6.27 18.74 7.04
N GLU A 46 5.20 19.35 6.56
CA GLU A 46 3.86 19.17 7.11
C GLU A 46 3.10 18.09 6.33
N GLY A 47 2.54 17.13 7.04
CA GLY A 47 1.81 16.04 6.39
C GLY A 47 1.41 14.91 7.31
N TYR A 48 1.45 13.71 6.77
CA TYR A 48 1.10 12.48 7.48
C TYR A 48 2.24 11.48 7.40
N VAL A 49 2.46 10.79 8.51
CA VAL A 49 3.42 9.69 8.63
C VAL A 49 2.64 8.40 8.83
N GLN A 50 2.97 7.38 8.05
CA GLN A 50 2.43 6.03 8.17
C GLN A 50 3.58 5.03 8.34
N GLU A 51 3.36 3.96 9.12
CA GLU A 51 4.32 2.87 9.17
C GLU A 51 4.44 2.22 7.79
N LYS A 52 5.67 1.96 7.36
CA LYS A 52 5.94 1.12 6.21
C LYS A 52 6.03 -0.33 6.66
N ILE A 53 5.04 -1.15 6.28
CA ILE A 53 5.03 -2.59 6.51
C ILE A 53 5.58 -3.35 5.31
N ASP A 54 6.17 -4.52 5.57
CA ASP A 54 6.93 -5.31 4.59
C ASP A 54 6.12 -6.53 4.12
N GLY A 55 5.47 -6.39 2.98
CA GLY A 55 4.66 -7.42 2.33
C GLY A 55 4.64 -7.23 0.81
N ALA A 56 3.57 -7.63 0.16
CA ALA A 56 3.38 -7.46 -1.27
C ALA A 56 2.32 -6.40 -1.56
N ASN A 57 2.67 -5.36 -2.33
CA ASN A 57 1.69 -4.38 -2.79
C ASN A 57 0.50 -5.04 -3.48
N LEU A 58 -0.71 -4.71 -3.06
CA LEU A 58 -1.96 -5.17 -3.64
C LEU A 58 -2.91 -3.98 -3.83
N GLY A 59 -3.52 -3.88 -5.01
CA GLY A 59 -4.65 -3.02 -5.28
C GLY A 59 -5.90 -3.85 -5.48
N VAL A 60 -6.99 -3.46 -4.85
CA VAL A 60 -8.28 -4.15 -4.92
C VAL A 60 -9.38 -3.18 -5.26
N SER A 61 -10.29 -3.61 -6.15
CA SER A 61 -11.49 -2.87 -6.57
C SER A 61 -12.63 -3.84 -6.78
N TRP A 62 -13.84 -3.32 -6.68
CA TRP A 62 -15.01 -4.01 -7.18
C TRP A 62 -15.62 -3.19 -8.29
N TYR A 63 -15.54 -3.70 -9.52
CA TYR A 63 -16.04 -2.99 -10.70
C TYR A 63 -17.12 -3.80 -11.39
N LYS A 64 -18.27 -3.18 -11.64
CA LYS A 64 -19.47 -3.85 -12.15
C LYS A 64 -19.81 -5.06 -11.26
N ASN A 65 -19.65 -6.27 -11.79
CA ASN A 65 -20.03 -7.51 -11.11
C ASN A 65 -18.82 -8.38 -10.71
N GLY A 66 -17.65 -7.80 -10.61
CA GLY A 66 -16.48 -8.60 -10.30
C GLY A 66 -15.30 -7.87 -9.69
N PRO A 67 -14.45 -8.61 -8.98
CA PRO A 67 -13.25 -8.07 -8.37
C PRO A 67 -12.18 -7.79 -9.42
N ILE A 68 -11.49 -6.66 -9.27
CA ILE A 68 -10.20 -6.38 -9.91
C ILE A 68 -9.14 -6.49 -8.83
N VAL A 69 -8.15 -7.32 -9.07
CA VAL A 69 -7.00 -7.52 -8.19
C VAL A 69 -5.74 -7.24 -8.97
N ARG A 70 -4.84 -6.47 -8.40
CA ARG A 70 -3.55 -6.20 -9.02
C ARG A 70 -2.42 -6.24 -7.99
N ASN A 71 -1.22 -6.60 -8.42
CA ASN A 71 0.01 -6.27 -7.71
C ASN A 71 0.57 -4.94 -8.24
N ARG A 72 1.76 -4.55 -7.82
CA ARG A 72 2.36 -3.27 -8.21
C ARG A 72 2.30 -3.00 -9.72
N SER A 73 2.57 -3.99 -10.57
CA SER A 73 2.79 -3.79 -12.01
C SER A 73 1.77 -4.48 -12.90
N ASN A 74 0.97 -5.42 -12.37
CA ASN A 74 0.11 -6.28 -13.17
C ASN A 74 -1.27 -6.44 -12.58
N ILE A 75 -2.30 -6.41 -13.43
CA ILE A 75 -3.62 -6.92 -13.07
C ILE A 75 -3.54 -8.44 -13.03
N LEU A 76 -3.91 -9.02 -11.89
CA LEU A 76 -3.85 -10.44 -11.64
C LEU A 76 -5.10 -11.12 -12.23
N LYS A 77 -4.91 -12.16 -13.02
CA LYS A 77 -6.02 -12.97 -13.54
C LYS A 77 -6.41 -14.03 -12.50
N LYS A 78 -7.69 -14.35 -12.41
CA LYS A 78 -8.15 -15.48 -11.59
C LYS A 78 -7.40 -16.74 -12.02
N GLY A 79 -6.74 -17.41 -11.07
CA GLY A 79 -5.85 -18.54 -11.37
C GLY A 79 -4.38 -18.18 -11.59
N TYR A 80 -3.97 -16.92 -11.39
CA TYR A 80 -2.58 -16.46 -11.44
C TYR A 80 -1.63 -17.33 -10.62
N SER A 81 -2.11 -17.86 -9.49
CA SER A 81 -1.38 -18.75 -8.59
C SER A 81 -1.21 -20.20 -9.10
N LYS A 82 -1.79 -20.58 -10.25
CA LYS A 82 -1.60 -21.94 -10.83
C LYS A 82 -0.18 -22.19 -11.31
N ILE A 83 0.63 -21.14 -11.48
CA ILE A 83 2.06 -21.28 -11.73
C ILE A 83 2.73 -21.32 -10.35
N HIS A 84 3.09 -22.52 -9.89
CA HIS A 84 3.62 -22.82 -8.56
C HIS A 84 5.00 -22.20 -8.31
N THR A 85 5.01 -20.88 -8.00
CA THR A 85 6.16 -20.24 -7.40
C THR A 85 5.68 -19.59 -6.09
N PRO A 86 6.50 -19.60 -5.01
CA PRO A 86 6.13 -18.97 -3.73
C PRO A 86 5.67 -17.52 -3.89
N ALA A 87 6.32 -16.78 -4.80
CA ALA A 87 5.97 -15.39 -5.11
C ALA A 87 4.55 -15.21 -5.70
N LYS A 88 4.00 -16.23 -6.38
CA LYS A 88 2.64 -16.21 -6.94
C LYS A 88 1.63 -16.85 -6.00
N GLU A 89 2.06 -17.86 -5.25
CA GLU A 89 1.21 -18.58 -4.32
C GLU A 89 0.64 -17.68 -3.22
N GLN A 90 1.39 -16.69 -2.78
CA GLN A 90 0.93 -15.72 -1.79
C GLN A 90 -0.38 -15.03 -2.19
N PHE A 91 -0.65 -14.84 -3.49
CA PHE A 91 -1.86 -14.19 -3.99
C PHE A 91 -3.06 -15.12 -4.19
N LYS A 92 -2.96 -16.40 -3.81
CA LYS A 92 -4.01 -17.39 -4.06
C LYS A 92 -5.37 -17.02 -3.45
N SER A 93 -5.37 -16.40 -2.28
CA SER A 93 -6.60 -16.04 -1.54
C SER A 93 -7.11 -14.62 -1.80
N THR A 94 -6.43 -13.81 -2.64
CA THR A 94 -6.80 -12.40 -2.84
C THR A 94 -8.22 -12.22 -3.38
N TRP A 95 -8.65 -13.06 -4.34
CA TRP A 95 -10.00 -12.95 -4.90
C TRP A 95 -11.10 -13.27 -3.90
N ASN A 96 -10.87 -14.26 -3.02
CA ASN A 96 -11.80 -14.59 -1.96
C ASN A 96 -11.90 -13.42 -0.98
N TRP A 97 -10.75 -12.87 -0.57
CA TRP A 97 -10.71 -11.71 0.30
C TRP A 97 -11.49 -10.51 -0.29
N VAL A 98 -11.28 -10.18 -1.56
CA VAL A 98 -12.01 -9.08 -2.23
C VAL A 98 -13.50 -9.37 -2.34
N HIS A 99 -13.89 -10.63 -2.59
CA HIS A 99 -15.30 -11.03 -2.63
C HIS A 99 -15.96 -10.89 -1.26
N ASP A 100 -15.28 -11.30 -0.21
CA ASP A 100 -15.79 -11.25 1.16
C ASP A 100 -15.94 -9.80 1.65
N ASN A 101 -15.02 -8.92 1.27
CA ASN A 101 -15.02 -7.48 1.61
C ASN A 101 -15.71 -6.59 0.56
N ARG A 102 -16.45 -7.16 -0.41
CA ARG A 102 -17.05 -6.39 -1.51
C ARG A 102 -17.98 -5.27 -1.04
N LYS A 103 -18.74 -5.50 0.04
CA LYS A 103 -19.71 -4.51 0.57
C LYS A 103 -18.99 -3.26 1.05
N ASP A 104 -17.87 -3.43 1.74
CA ASP A 104 -17.06 -2.33 2.24
C ASP A 104 -16.39 -1.55 1.10
N ILE A 105 -15.87 -2.27 0.09
CA ILE A 105 -15.30 -1.64 -1.10
C ILE A 105 -16.37 -0.82 -1.85
N GLN A 106 -17.59 -1.37 -2.00
CA GLN A 106 -18.70 -0.68 -2.65
C GLN A 106 -19.19 0.51 -1.82
N LEU A 107 -19.28 0.38 -0.50
CA LEU A 107 -19.65 1.48 0.40
C LEU A 107 -18.72 2.67 0.25
N ILE A 108 -17.40 2.45 0.18
CA ILE A 108 -16.43 3.52 -0.03
C ILE A 108 -16.64 4.17 -1.40
N SER A 109 -16.85 3.37 -2.45
CA SER A 109 -17.13 3.87 -3.81
C SER A 109 -18.41 4.74 -3.85
N GLU A 110 -19.45 4.33 -3.15
CA GLU A 110 -20.70 5.08 -3.03
C GLU A 110 -20.51 6.41 -2.28
N ILE A 111 -19.77 6.40 -1.16
CA ILE A 111 -19.50 7.63 -0.39
C ILE A 111 -18.67 8.62 -1.22
N VAL A 112 -17.69 8.12 -1.96
CA VAL A 112 -16.82 8.94 -2.82
C VAL A 112 -17.51 9.34 -4.11
N MET A 113 -18.60 8.65 -4.48
CA MET A 113 -19.34 8.81 -5.75
C MET A 113 -18.47 8.59 -6.98
N SER A 114 -17.51 7.69 -6.89
CA SER A 114 -16.58 7.32 -7.97
C SER A 114 -16.15 5.87 -7.85
N GLU A 115 -15.71 5.28 -8.96
CA GLU A 115 -14.96 4.03 -8.90
C GLU A 115 -13.63 4.26 -8.16
N ILE A 116 -13.26 3.29 -7.35
CA ILE A 116 -12.04 3.39 -6.51
C ILE A 116 -11.17 2.15 -6.65
N THR A 117 -9.90 2.31 -6.29
CA THR A 117 -9.01 1.20 -5.96
C THR A 117 -8.39 1.44 -4.58
N ILE A 118 -8.56 0.49 -3.68
CA ILE A 118 -7.91 0.48 -2.37
C ILE A 118 -6.56 -0.21 -2.54
N TYR A 119 -5.49 0.49 -2.23
CA TYR A 119 -4.14 -0.06 -2.19
C TYR A 119 -3.73 -0.37 -0.76
N GLY A 120 -3.04 -1.48 -0.61
CA GLY A 120 -2.55 -1.95 0.68
C GLY A 120 -1.39 -2.92 0.52
N GLU A 121 -0.98 -3.47 1.63
CA GLU A 121 0.01 -4.52 1.68
C GLU A 121 -0.67 -5.86 1.91
N TRP A 122 -0.35 -6.85 1.06
CA TRP A 122 -0.80 -8.23 1.18
C TRP A 122 0.21 -9.02 2.02
N MET A 123 -0.21 -9.40 3.22
CA MET A 123 0.66 -9.87 4.29
C MET A 123 0.73 -11.39 4.45
N VAL A 124 0.22 -12.17 3.52
CA VAL A 124 0.21 -13.66 3.62
C VAL A 124 1.62 -14.21 3.68
N ALA A 125 2.52 -13.72 2.83
CA ALA A 125 3.91 -14.17 2.83
C ALA A 125 4.75 -13.35 3.81
N GLN A 126 5.60 -14.04 4.58
CA GLN A 126 6.67 -13.38 5.29
C GLN A 126 7.76 -12.97 4.31
N HIS A 127 7.97 -11.66 4.16
CA HIS A 127 9.09 -11.11 3.43
C HIS A 127 10.32 -11.04 4.34
N SER A 128 10.81 -9.85 4.66
CA SER A 128 11.97 -9.70 5.56
C SER A 128 11.58 -9.74 7.03
N ILE A 129 10.39 -9.21 7.37
CA ILE A 129 9.87 -9.16 8.75
C ILE A 129 8.85 -10.29 8.95
N ALA A 130 8.95 -10.97 10.09
CA ALA A 130 7.93 -11.91 10.55
C ALA A 130 6.86 -11.17 11.36
N TYR A 131 5.64 -11.20 10.89
CA TYR A 131 4.49 -10.64 11.59
C TYR A 131 3.69 -11.75 12.26
N ASN A 132 3.49 -11.63 13.57
CA ASN A 132 2.82 -12.66 14.40
C ASN A 132 1.63 -12.04 15.15
N GLY A 133 0.61 -11.61 14.44
CA GLY A 133 -0.56 -10.98 15.05
C GLY A 133 -1.12 -9.86 14.20
N LEU A 134 -1.12 -10.06 12.88
CA LEU A 134 -1.75 -9.16 11.94
C LEU A 134 -3.27 -9.13 12.13
N PRO A 135 -3.92 -7.99 11.97
CA PRO A 135 -5.39 -7.92 12.07
C PRO A 135 -6.08 -8.59 10.88
N ASP A 136 -5.47 -8.57 9.69
CA ASP A 136 -5.96 -9.18 8.45
C ASP A 136 -4.79 -9.45 7.50
N TRP A 137 -5.04 -10.22 6.43
CA TRP A 137 -4.10 -10.45 5.34
C TRP A 137 -3.91 -9.25 4.42
N PHE A 138 -4.87 -8.35 4.34
CA PHE A 138 -4.76 -7.09 3.61
C PHE A 138 -4.82 -5.92 4.58
N ILE A 139 -3.81 -5.05 4.52
CA ILE A 139 -3.74 -3.83 5.33
C ILE A 139 -3.66 -2.65 4.38
N ALA A 140 -4.76 -1.92 4.27
CA ALA A 140 -4.90 -0.78 3.35
C ALA A 140 -4.06 0.43 3.80
N TYR A 141 -3.65 1.26 2.83
CA TYR A 141 -2.95 2.52 3.12
C TYR A 141 -3.29 3.67 2.17
N ASP A 142 -3.85 3.40 0.99
CA ASP A 142 -4.26 4.41 0.01
C ASP A 142 -5.56 4.06 -0.68
N ILE A 143 -6.29 5.09 -1.11
CA ILE A 143 -7.46 4.96 -1.98
C ILE A 143 -7.24 5.87 -3.19
N TRP A 144 -7.24 5.27 -4.37
CA TRP A 144 -7.25 5.94 -5.65
C TRP A 144 -8.69 6.22 -6.07
N VAL A 145 -8.98 7.44 -6.49
CA VAL A 145 -10.27 7.85 -7.04
C VAL A 145 -10.14 8.00 -8.55
N VAL A 146 -10.97 7.27 -9.29
CA VAL A 146 -10.85 7.20 -10.76
C VAL A 146 -11.19 8.52 -11.43
N GLU A 147 -12.26 9.18 -11.00
CA GLU A 147 -12.70 10.46 -11.60
C GLU A 147 -11.71 11.58 -11.37
N ASP A 148 -11.12 11.65 -10.16
CA ASP A 148 -10.13 12.66 -9.82
C ASP A 148 -8.73 12.35 -10.37
N ASN A 149 -8.48 11.07 -10.73
CA ASN A 149 -7.17 10.57 -11.10
C ASN A 149 -6.10 10.89 -10.05
N LYS A 150 -6.45 10.71 -8.76
CA LYS A 150 -5.64 11.07 -7.60
C LYS A 150 -5.82 10.11 -6.44
N PHE A 151 -4.82 10.05 -5.56
CA PHE A 151 -4.93 9.39 -4.26
C PHE A 151 -5.55 10.35 -3.24
N LEU A 152 -6.49 9.83 -2.45
CA LEU A 152 -7.06 10.57 -1.32
C LEU A 152 -6.00 10.87 -0.26
N SER A 153 -6.17 12.00 0.43
CA SER A 153 -5.34 12.32 1.59
C SER A 153 -5.46 11.26 2.68
N PRO A 154 -4.40 11.02 3.47
CA PRO A 154 -4.45 10.02 4.54
C PRO A 154 -5.58 10.25 5.56
N ALA A 155 -5.97 11.50 5.80
CA ALA A 155 -7.12 11.83 6.65
C ALA A 155 -8.44 11.34 6.03
N LYS A 156 -8.61 11.47 4.70
CA LYS A 156 -9.80 10.98 4.00
C LYS A 156 -9.81 9.46 3.95
N VAL A 157 -8.66 8.83 3.79
CA VAL A 157 -8.52 7.36 3.85
C VAL A 157 -8.93 6.85 5.25
N ASP A 158 -8.44 7.48 6.32
CA ASP A 158 -8.80 7.16 7.72
C ASP A 158 -10.32 7.33 7.95
N GLU A 159 -10.90 8.44 7.50
CA GLU A 159 -12.33 8.71 7.60
C GLU A 159 -13.20 7.64 6.93
N LEU A 160 -12.80 7.17 5.74
CA LEU A 160 -13.55 6.21 4.96
C LEU A 160 -13.38 4.79 5.49
N LEU A 161 -12.14 4.36 5.73
CA LEU A 161 -11.84 3.00 6.17
C LEU A 161 -12.31 2.74 7.60
N SER A 162 -12.36 3.76 8.47
CA SER A 162 -12.94 3.63 9.82
C SER A 162 -14.44 3.28 9.85
N LYS A 163 -15.13 3.37 8.72
CA LYS A 163 -16.55 2.98 8.55
C LYS A 163 -16.71 1.55 8.03
N THR A 164 -15.62 0.81 7.88
CA THR A 164 -15.57 -0.53 7.29
C THR A 164 -14.81 -1.49 8.19
N ASP A 165 -14.87 -2.77 7.87
CA ASP A 165 -14.08 -3.81 8.55
C ASP A 165 -12.69 -3.99 7.89
N ILE A 166 -12.36 -3.21 6.86
CA ILE A 166 -11.05 -3.28 6.19
C ILE A 166 -9.96 -2.73 7.10
N SER A 167 -9.00 -3.58 7.45
CA SER A 167 -7.83 -3.18 8.22
C SER A 167 -6.94 -2.20 7.44
N TYR A 168 -6.41 -1.18 8.10
CA TYR A 168 -5.59 -0.17 7.45
C TYR A 168 -4.48 0.39 8.35
N ILE A 169 -3.46 0.98 7.73
CA ILE A 169 -2.37 1.65 8.43
C ILE A 169 -2.85 3.02 8.88
N LYS A 170 -2.90 3.22 10.20
CA LYS A 170 -3.33 4.49 10.76
C LYS A 170 -2.35 5.61 10.39
N PRO A 171 -2.85 6.72 9.80
CA PRO A 171 -2.00 7.88 9.53
C PRO A 171 -1.86 8.76 10.78
N TYR A 172 -0.65 9.26 11.00
CA TYR A 172 -0.36 10.24 12.06
C TYR A 172 -0.06 11.59 11.44
N LYS A 173 -0.87 12.61 11.73
CA LYS A 173 -0.56 14.00 11.32
C LYS A 173 0.70 14.46 12.05
N ALA A 174 1.67 14.98 11.32
CA ALA A 174 2.96 15.36 11.87
C ALA A 174 3.54 16.58 11.16
N THR A 175 4.32 17.36 11.92
CA THR A 175 5.24 18.37 11.40
C THR A 175 6.65 17.87 11.69
N LEU A 176 7.39 17.54 10.65
CA LEU A 176 8.77 17.06 10.75
C LEU A 176 9.67 18.27 10.58
N ASN A 177 10.26 18.74 11.66
CA ASN A 177 11.05 19.98 11.67
C ASN A 177 12.50 19.77 11.24
N SER A 178 12.95 18.52 11.25
CA SER A 178 14.36 18.19 11.01
C SER A 178 14.52 16.74 10.53
N VAL A 179 15.72 16.44 10.02
CA VAL A 179 16.18 15.08 9.73
C VAL A 179 16.04 14.16 10.95
N SER A 180 16.33 14.67 12.16
CA SER A 180 16.24 13.89 13.41
C SER A 180 14.81 13.45 13.71
N ASP A 181 13.81 14.27 13.38
CA ASP A 181 12.40 13.89 13.53
C ASP A 181 12.04 12.74 12.59
N VAL A 182 12.51 12.79 11.36
CA VAL A 182 12.28 11.74 10.36
C VAL A 182 12.91 10.41 10.81
N ILE A 183 14.16 10.45 11.29
CA ILE A 183 14.87 9.26 11.80
C ILE A 183 14.11 8.69 13.00
N ARG A 184 13.72 9.52 13.96
CA ARG A 184 12.96 9.09 15.14
C ARG A 184 11.67 8.36 14.75
N TRP A 185 10.92 8.87 13.77
CA TRP A 185 9.72 8.20 13.27
C TRP A 185 10.04 6.86 12.60
N ALA A 186 11.12 6.78 11.81
CA ALA A 186 11.50 5.55 11.11
C ALA A 186 12.02 4.45 12.05
N GLU A 187 12.54 4.81 13.22
CA GLU A 187 13.09 3.90 14.22
C GLU A 187 12.12 3.54 15.35
N MET A 188 10.90 4.04 15.33
CA MET A 188 9.86 3.66 16.30
C MET A 188 9.55 2.17 16.21
N LYS A 189 9.00 1.61 17.31
CA LYS A 189 8.46 0.25 17.32
C LYS A 189 7.34 0.12 16.29
N SER A 190 7.25 -1.04 15.70
CA SER A 190 6.15 -1.39 14.79
C SER A 190 4.83 -1.55 15.55
N ASP A 191 3.74 -1.12 14.93
CA ASP A 191 2.38 -1.37 15.43
C ASP A 191 1.91 -2.81 15.14
N TYR A 192 2.67 -3.57 14.32
CA TYR A 192 2.28 -4.90 13.81
C TYR A 192 3.23 -6.02 14.24
N THR A 193 4.36 -5.69 14.89
CA THR A 193 5.32 -6.67 15.41
C THR A 193 6.01 -6.12 16.66
N ASN A 194 6.60 -7.01 17.47
CA ASN A 194 7.37 -6.62 18.65
C ASN A 194 8.74 -5.97 18.31
N GLY A 195 9.10 -5.94 17.05
CA GLY A 195 10.36 -5.38 16.55
C GLY A 195 10.24 -3.93 16.10
N VAL A 196 11.27 -3.50 15.38
CA VAL A 196 11.28 -2.20 14.70
C VAL A 196 10.51 -2.30 13.39
N ARG A 197 9.94 -1.18 12.96
CA ARG A 197 9.28 -1.08 11.64
C ARG A 197 10.31 -1.12 10.51
N GLU A 198 9.88 -1.52 9.30
CA GLU A 198 10.71 -1.42 8.09
C GLU A 198 11.14 0.03 7.84
N GLY A 199 10.27 0.96 8.15
CA GLY A 199 10.46 2.38 7.96
C GLY A 199 9.14 3.13 8.02
N ILE A 200 9.09 4.27 7.34
CA ILE A 200 7.90 5.12 7.25
C ILE A 200 7.62 5.57 5.80
N VAL A 201 6.36 5.91 5.57
CA VAL A 201 5.91 6.66 4.40
C VAL A 201 5.41 8.02 4.87
N ILE A 202 5.87 9.09 4.22
CA ILE A 202 5.50 10.47 4.49
C ILE A 202 4.68 10.96 3.32
N LYS A 203 3.51 11.56 3.58
CA LYS A 203 2.63 12.10 2.55
C LYS A 203 2.31 13.55 2.86
N THR A 204 2.64 14.45 1.94
CA THR A 204 2.14 15.81 1.94
C THR A 204 0.79 15.86 1.24
N VAL A 205 -0.03 16.85 1.54
CA VAL A 205 -1.39 16.92 1.02
C VAL A 205 -1.71 18.31 0.47
N GLU A 206 -2.60 18.31 -0.53
CA GLU A 206 -3.23 19.52 -1.05
C GLU A 206 -4.75 19.28 -1.08
N GLY A 207 -5.47 19.97 -0.21
CA GLY A 207 -6.89 19.71 0.01
C GLY A 207 -7.15 18.26 0.46
N ASN A 208 -8.01 17.56 -0.27
CA ASN A 208 -8.39 16.19 0.03
C ASN A 208 -7.49 15.13 -0.64
N PHE A 209 -6.39 15.54 -1.28
CA PHE A 209 -5.57 14.64 -2.08
C PHE A 209 -4.11 14.63 -1.62
N VAL A 210 -3.43 13.54 -1.88
CA VAL A 210 -1.98 13.44 -1.72
C VAL A 210 -1.32 14.33 -2.77
N LYS A 211 -0.36 15.16 -2.33
CA LYS A 211 0.50 15.97 -3.17
C LYS A 211 1.80 15.23 -3.49
N ASP A 212 2.56 14.90 -2.46
CA ASP A 212 3.81 14.17 -2.60
C ASP A 212 3.86 12.99 -1.65
N THR A 213 4.59 11.96 -2.02
CA THR A 213 4.82 10.77 -1.20
C THR A 213 6.30 10.43 -1.17
N TYR A 214 6.85 10.21 0.02
CA TYR A 214 8.23 9.82 0.24
C TYR A 214 8.30 8.61 1.15
N LYS A 215 9.36 7.80 1.04
CA LYS A 215 9.68 6.73 1.98
C LYS A 215 11.02 6.95 2.66
N VAL A 216 11.13 6.50 3.89
CA VAL A 216 12.39 6.34 4.61
C VAL A 216 12.45 4.93 5.14
N VAL A 217 13.40 4.15 4.67
CA VAL A 217 13.63 2.79 5.15
C VAL A 217 14.64 2.84 6.27
N ASN A 218 14.31 2.22 7.39
CA ASN A 218 15.17 2.16 8.57
C ASN A 218 16.55 1.58 8.21
N LYS A 219 17.62 2.23 8.64
CA LYS A 219 19.00 1.78 8.34
C LYS A 219 19.32 0.41 8.92
N HIS A 220 18.68 0.06 10.03
CA HIS A 220 18.84 -1.23 10.70
C HIS A 220 17.95 -2.33 10.13
N PHE A 221 17.12 -2.01 9.12
CA PHE A 221 16.28 -2.99 8.46
C PHE A 221 17.11 -3.87 7.52
N ASP A 222 17.08 -5.18 7.74
CA ASP A 222 17.74 -6.15 6.87
C ASP A 222 16.76 -6.78 5.90
N ARG A 223 16.87 -6.36 4.64
CA ARG A 223 16.08 -6.95 3.56
C ARG A 223 16.63 -8.34 3.24
N ARG A 224 15.81 -9.36 3.44
CA ARG A 224 16.14 -10.71 2.96
C ARG A 224 16.16 -10.72 1.44
N LYS A 225 17.20 -11.33 0.84
CA LYS A 225 17.40 -11.28 -0.61
C LYS A 225 16.50 -12.23 -1.40
N ASP A 226 15.99 -13.31 -0.79
CA ASP A 226 15.26 -14.35 -1.51
C ASP A 226 14.03 -14.85 -0.75
N PHE A 227 12.93 -15.02 -1.49
CA PHE A 227 11.92 -16.00 -1.14
C PHE A 227 12.59 -17.37 -1.31
N ASN A 228 12.96 -18.00 -0.19
CA ASN A 228 13.39 -19.41 -0.20
C ASN A 228 12.34 -20.25 -0.93
N ASP A 229 12.71 -21.45 -1.39
CA ASP A 229 11.86 -22.36 -2.17
C ASP A 229 10.50 -22.72 -1.53
N LYS A 230 10.21 -22.22 -0.33
CA LYS A 230 8.97 -22.42 0.42
C LYS A 230 8.37 -21.09 0.88
N LEU A 231 7.05 -20.95 0.67
CA LEU A 231 6.28 -19.86 1.22
C LEU A 231 6.21 -19.97 2.76
N ILE A 232 6.90 -19.07 3.43
CA ILE A 232 6.74 -18.87 4.89
C ILE A 232 5.59 -17.86 5.05
N LYS A 233 4.61 -18.18 5.90
CA LYS A 233 3.44 -17.32 6.13
C LYS A 233 3.60 -16.52 7.42
N ASN A 234 3.13 -15.30 7.40
CA ASN A 234 2.85 -14.52 8.59
C ASN A 234 1.67 -15.15 9.37
N LYS A 235 1.31 -14.58 10.53
CA LYS A 235 0.22 -15.07 11.36
C LYS A 235 -0.77 -13.95 11.66
N LEU A 236 -2.05 -14.28 11.62
CA LEU A 236 -3.13 -13.43 12.15
C LEU A 236 -3.21 -13.56 13.68
N LYS A 237 -3.91 -12.60 14.29
CA LYS A 237 -4.28 -12.64 15.72
C LYS A 237 -5.20 -13.81 16.02
#